data_50da5ed5d43d5d9b53bbe77878571f24
#
_entry.id   50da5ed5d43d5d9b53bbe77878571f24
#
_cell.length_a   1.000
_cell.length_b   1.000
_cell.length_c   1.000
_cell.angle_alpha   90.00
_cell.angle_beta   90.00
_cell.angle_gamma   90.00
#
_symmetry.space_group_name_H-M   'P 1'
#
loop_
_entity.id
_entity.type
_entity.pdbx_description
1 polymer ?
#
loop_
_entity_poly.entity_id
_entity_poly.type
_entity_poly.pdbx_seq_one_letter_code
_entity_poly.pdbx_strand_id
1 'polypeptide(L)'
;IVMGALPWQQQIVAPAKGVKKIDASIAPASYYLGILGMPGLTAYFGLMDITKPKAGETVVVSGAAGAVGVVVGQIAKIQGCRVIGIAGTDDKINLLKETFGFDEGINYKTTADIKQAIAQLCPNGVDVYFDNVGGAISDAVISNINFHARIALCGQISLYNSTEVPMGPRLQPMLLTRSVLMQGFIVSNYQSRFPEGIQQLAQWITAGKLKFTETILQGFEQLPAALIGLFKGVNTGKMVVEA
;
A
#
# COMPACT_ATOMS: atom_id res chain seq x y z
N ILE A 1 -25.96 7.33 -3.36
CA ILE A 1 -24.95 6.91 -2.37
C ILE A 1 -23.97 8.05 -2.20
N VAL A 2 -23.51 8.29 -0.95
CA VAL A 2 -22.53 9.31 -0.63
C VAL A 2 -21.37 8.69 0.15
N MET A 3 -20.19 9.32 0.08
CA MET A 3 -18.99 8.94 0.81
C MET A 3 -18.47 10.16 1.59
N GLY A 4 -17.98 9.93 2.81
CA GLY A 4 -17.37 10.97 3.64
C GLY A 4 -16.65 10.39 4.85
N ALA A 5 -15.88 11.21 5.55
CA ALA A 5 -15.30 10.87 6.85
C ALA A 5 -16.38 11.07 7.93
N LEU A 6 -17.14 10.02 8.17
CA LEU A 6 -18.29 10.02 9.07
C LEU A 6 -17.99 9.17 10.32
N PRO A 7 -18.60 9.48 11.48
CA PRO A 7 -18.44 8.64 12.68
C PRO A 7 -19.09 7.26 12.48
N TRP A 8 -18.66 6.29 13.28
CA TRP A 8 -19.29 4.97 13.33
C TRP A 8 -20.63 5.04 14.07
N GLN A 9 -21.69 5.27 13.31
CA GLN A 9 -23.06 5.36 13.82
C GLN A 9 -24.02 4.79 12.77
N GLN A 10 -25.08 4.13 13.21
CA GLN A 10 -26.09 3.57 12.30
C GLN A 10 -26.90 4.66 11.56
N GLN A 11 -27.09 5.80 12.22
CA GLN A 11 -27.73 6.97 11.63
C GLN A 11 -26.88 8.21 11.87
N ILE A 12 -26.64 8.98 10.82
CA ILE A 12 -25.74 10.13 10.88
C ILE A 12 -26.43 11.35 10.28
N VAL A 13 -26.40 12.46 11.01
CA VAL A 13 -26.72 13.77 10.48
C VAL A 13 -25.41 14.48 10.20
N ALA A 14 -25.14 14.77 8.95
CA ALA A 14 -23.89 15.42 8.54
C ALA A 14 -24.17 16.59 7.58
N PRO A 15 -23.35 17.66 7.61
CA PRO A 15 -23.45 18.71 6.61
C PRO A 15 -23.18 18.17 5.20
N ALA A 16 -23.96 18.58 4.21
CA ALA A 16 -23.78 18.16 2.81
C ALA A 16 -22.35 18.45 2.28
N LYS A 17 -21.70 19.49 2.79
CA LYS A 17 -20.32 19.86 2.50
C LYS A 17 -19.31 18.77 2.89
N GLY A 18 -19.63 17.92 3.89
CA GLY A 18 -18.74 16.86 4.38
C GLY A 18 -18.85 15.53 3.61
N VAL A 19 -19.75 15.44 2.64
CA VAL A 19 -20.01 14.23 1.88
C VAL A 19 -19.90 14.45 0.37
N LYS A 20 -19.46 13.43 -0.36
CA LYS A 20 -19.34 13.43 -1.81
C LYS A 20 -20.28 12.38 -2.39
N LYS A 21 -21.08 12.76 -3.39
CA LYS A 21 -21.87 11.78 -4.15
C LYS A 21 -20.91 10.90 -4.95
N ILE A 22 -21.16 9.58 -4.91
CA ILE A 22 -20.45 8.60 -5.73
C ILE A 22 -21.40 8.04 -6.77
N ASP A 23 -20.83 7.61 -7.91
CA ASP A 23 -21.58 6.99 -9.00
C ASP A 23 -21.36 5.47 -8.95
N ALA A 24 -22.33 4.77 -8.36
CA ALA A 24 -22.28 3.31 -8.25
C ALA A 24 -22.56 2.59 -9.59
N SER A 25 -22.86 3.31 -10.68
CA SER A 25 -22.97 2.71 -12.01
C SER A 25 -21.61 2.47 -12.67
N ILE A 26 -20.57 3.17 -12.22
CA ILE A 26 -19.20 3.05 -12.74
C ILE A 26 -18.48 1.87 -12.10
N ALA A 27 -18.66 1.68 -10.78
CA ALA A 27 -18.02 0.62 -10.01
C ALA A 27 -18.82 0.33 -8.73
N PRO A 28 -18.66 -0.85 -8.10
CA PRO A 28 -19.24 -1.12 -6.78
C PRO A 28 -18.91 -0.02 -5.77
N ALA A 29 -19.88 0.29 -4.90
CA ALA A 29 -19.71 1.38 -3.91
C ALA A 29 -18.47 1.20 -3.01
N SER A 30 -18.13 -0.04 -2.66
CA SER A 30 -16.95 -0.38 -1.87
C SER A 30 -15.63 0.06 -2.52
N TYR A 31 -15.55 0.09 -3.86
CA TYR A 31 -14.34 0.55 -4.57
C TYR A 31 -13.98 2.01 -4.25
N TYR A 32 -14.96 2.83 -3.92
CA TYR A 32 -14.72 4.22 -3.50
C TYR A 32 -14.13 4.33 -2.08
N LEU A 33 -14.24 3.28 -1.27
CA LEU A 33 -13.52 3.14 0.00
C LEU A 33 -12.11 2.54 -0.17
N GLY A 34 -11.84 1.95 -1.33
CA GLY A 34 -10.62 1.22 -1.66
C GLY A 34 -9.89 1.80 -2.87
N ILE A 35 -9.93 1.05 -3.96
CA ILE A 35 -9.11 1.29 -5.16
C ILE A 35 -9.41 2.60 -5.89
N LEU A 36 -10.65 3.08 -5.90
CA LEU A 36 -11.06 4.40 -6.44
C LEU A 36 -11.15 5.49 -5.36
N GLY A 37 -10.74 5.17 -4.14
CA GLY A 37 -10.72 6.09 -3.00
C GLY A 37 -9.32 6.36 -2.49
N MET A 38 -9.24 6.64 -1.18
CA MET A 38 -7.99 7.01 -0.53
C MET A 38 -6.86 5.99 -0.72
N PRO A 39 -7.05 4.66 -0.57
CA PRO A 39 -5.97 3.69 -0.76
C PRO A 39 -5.42 3.65 -2.18
N GLY A 40 -6.28 3.66 -3.21
CA GLY A 40 -5.85 3.68 -4.60
C GLY A 40 -5.11 4.96 -4.97
N LEU A 41 -5.63 6.12 -4.54
CA LEU A 41 -4.97 7.42 -4.74
C LEU A 41 -3.63 7.52 -4.01
N THR A 42 -3.54 6.94 -2.80
CA THR A 42 -2.29 6.85 -2.05
C THR A 42 -1.24 6.03 -2.83
N ALA A 43 -1.64 4.89 -3.36
CA ALA A 43 -0.78 4.06 -4.20
C ALA A 43 -0.33 4.81 -5.47
N TYR A 44 -1.26 5.43 -6.17
CA TYR A 44 -1.01 6.15 -7.41
C TYR A 44 -0.02 7.31 -7.22
N PHE A 45 -0.34 8.25 -6.34
CA PHE A 45 0.52 9.44 -6.17
C PHE A 45 1.85 9.10 -5.48
N GLY A 46 1.85 8.22 -4.47
CA GLY A 46 3.08 7.82 -3.81
C GLY A 46 4.07 7.12 -4.75
N LEU A 47 3.56 6.28 -5.64
CA LEU A 47 4.41 5.59 -6.61
C LEU A 47 4.79 6.50 -7.78
N MET A 48 3.81 7.14 -8.43
CA MET A 48 4.03 7.84 -9.69
C MET A 48 4.67 9.23 -9.52
N ASP A 49 4.35 9.96 -8.47
CA ASP A 49 4.89 11.31 -8.26
C ASP A 49 6.22 11.32 -7.50
N ILE A 50 6.35 10.46 -6.47
CA ILE A 50 7.53 10.44 -5.60
C ILE A 50 8.60 9.54 -6.19
N THR A 51 8.28 8.27 -6.44
CA THR A 51 9.29 7.29 -6.82
C THR A 51 9.51 7.21 -8.33
N LYS A 52 8.52 7.55 -9.14
CA LYS A 52 8.60 7.58 -10.62
C LYS A 52 9.31 6.34 -11.16
N PRO A 53 8.74 5.13 -10.95
CA PRO A 53 9.39 3.89 -11.32
C PRO A 53 9.59 3.79 -12.83
N LYS A 54 10.69 3.18 -13.25
CA LYS A 54 11.03 2.98 -14.67
C LYS A 54 11.00 1.50 -15.01
N ALA A 55 10.71 1.18 -16.26
CA ALA A 55 10.74 -0.20 -16.74
C ALA A 55 12.12 -0.85 -16.47
N GLY A 56 12.09 -2.09 -15.99
CA GLY A 56 13.28 -2.85 -15.62
C GLY A 56 13.78 -2.63 -14.18
N GLU A 57 13.29 -1.60 -13.47
CA GLU A 57 13.64 -1.38 -12.07
C GLU A 57 12.99 -2.40 -11.13
N THR A 58 13.64 -2.62 -10.00
CA THR A 58 13.13 -3.47 -8.91
C THR A 58 12.39 -2.64 -7.88
N VAL A 59 11.11 -2.94 -7.68
CA VAL A 59 10.22 -2.32 -6.69
C VAL A 59 9.94 -3.28 -5.55
N VAL A 60 10.21 -2.88 -4.32
CA VAL A 60 9.82 -3.61 -3.11
C VAL A 60 8.65 -2.88 -2.45
N VAL A 61 7.64 -3.64 -2.01
CA VAL A 61 6.45 -3.11 -1.34
C VAL A 61 6.29 -3.82 0.00
N SER A 62 6.34 -3.08 1.10
CA SER A 62 5.98 -3.61 2.42
C SER A 62 4.47 -3.48 2.67
N GLY A 63 3.87 -4.41 3.45
CA GLY A 63 2.42 -4.49 3.60
C GLY A 63 1.73 -4.73 2.25
N ALA A 64 2.36 -5.52 1.39
CA ALA A 64 2.01 -5.68 -0.02
C ALA A 64 0.59 -6.22 -0.25
N ALA A 65 0.07 -7.06 0.64
CA ALA A 65 -1.28 -7.63 0.54
C ALA A 65 -2.38 -6.74 1.14
N GLY A 66 -2.04 -5.54 1.61
CA GLY A 66 -3.00 -4.54 2.09
C GLY A 66 -3.62 -3.71 0.97
N ALA A 67 -4.62 -2.88 1.31
CA ALA A 67 -5.39 -2.08 0.35
C ALA A 67 -4.54 -1.15 -0.53
N VAL A 68 -3.45 -0.60 0.01
CA VAL A 68 -2.50 0.25 -0.75
C VAL A 68 -1.48 -0.62 -1.47
N GLY A 69 -0.87 -1.59 -0.77
CA GLY A 69 0.24 -2.38 -1.29
C GLY A 69 -0.09 -3.19 -2.54
N VAL A 70 -1.29 -3.80 -2.58
CA VAL A 70 -1.78 -4.54 -3.75
C VAL A 70 -1.84 -3.64 -4.99
N VAL A 71 -2.29 -2.41 -4.82
CA VAL A 71 -2.41 -1.44 -5.93
C VAL A 71 -1.04 -0.95 -6.38
N VAL A 72 -0.14 -0.62 -5.42
CA VAL A 72 1.23 -0.20 -5.71
C VAL A 72 1.96 -1.21 -6.59
N GLY A 73 1.94 -2.49 -6.19
CA GLY A 73 2.66 -3.52 -6.94
C GLY A 73 2.12 -3.70 -8.34
N GLN A 74 0.80 -3.68 -8.52
CA GLN A 74 0.21 -3.79 -9.86
C GLN A 74 0.54 -2.56 -10.73
N ILE A 75 0.50 -1.34 -10.18
CA ILE A 75 0.92 -0.16 -10.94
C ILE A 75 2.40 -0.28 -11.33
N ALA A 76 3.27 -0.75 -10.44
CA ALA A 76 4.67 -1.01 -10.76
C ALA A 76 4.83 -2.06 -11.88
N LYS A 77 3.99 -3.12 -11.89
CA LYS A 77 3.95 -4.09 -13.00
C LYS A 77 3.50 -3.44 -14.31
N ILE A 78 2.48 -2.56 -14.27
CA ILE A 78 2.04 -1.78 -15.45
C ILE A 78 3.17 -0.89 -15.99
N GLN A 79 4.04 -0.37 -15.12
CA GLN A 79 5.23 0.41 -15.51
C GLN A 79 6.41 -0.47 -15.99
N GLY A 80 6.26 -1.81 -16.02
CA GLY A 80 7.31 -2.72 -16.49
C GLY A 80 8.38 -3.05 -15.45
N CYS A 81 8.09 -2.85 -14.16
CA CYS A 81 9.02 -3.15 -13.08
C CYS A 81 8.99 -4.63 -12.67
N ARG A 82 10.08 -5.09 -12.06
CA ARG A 82 10.10 -6.29 -11.23
C ARG A 82 9.58 -5.92 -9.84
N VAL A 83 8.64 -6.70 -9.28
CA VAL A 83 7.96 -6.37 -8.04
C VAL A 83 8.07 -7.48 -7.02
N ILE A 84 8.57 -7.14 -5.83
CA ILE A 84 8.66 -8.03 -4.68
C ILE A 84 7.73 -7.53 -3.57
N GLY A 85 6.84 -8.39 -3.10
CA GLY A 85 5.90 -8.08 -2.02
C GLY A 85 6.34 -8.65 -0.68
N ILE A 86 6.22 -7.87 0.40
CA ILE A 86 6.44 -8.36 1.77
C ILE A 86 5.08 -8.42 2.48
N ALA A 87 4.69 -9.62 2.93
CA ALA A 87 3.43 -9.86 3.62
C ALA A 87 3.60 -10.89 4.75
N GLY A 88 2.56 -11.14 5.54
CA GLY A 88 2.67 -11.90 6.80
C GLY A 88 2.17 -13.34 6.76
N THR A 89 1.79 -13.89 5.59
CA THR A 89 1.41 -15.29 5.42
C THR A 89 1.73 -15.78 4.01
N ASP A 90 1.96 -17.08 3.85
CA ASP A 90 2.25 -17.68 2.56
C ASP A 90 1.06 -17.59 1.59
N ASP A 91 -0.18 -17.70 2.09
CA ASP A 91 -1.39 -17.49 1.28
C ASP A 91 -1.42 -16.07 0.66
N LYS A 92 -1.00 -15.05 1.41
CA LYS A 92 -0.88 -13.69 0.89
C LYS A 92 0.21 -13.57 -0.16
N ILE A 93 1.34 -14.25 0.03
CA ILE A 93 2.42 -14.28 -0.96
C ILE A 93 1.94 -14.96 -2.25
N ASN A 94 1.27 -16.10 -2.13
CA ASN A 94 0.71 -16.81 -3.28
C ASN A 94 -0.31 -15.93 -4.02
N LEU A 95 -1.22 -15.29 -3.29
CA LEU A 95 -2.20 -14.36 -3.89
C LEU A 95 -1.53 -13.19 -4.62
N LEU A 96 -0.47 -12.61 -4.06
CA LEU A 96 0.30 -11.53 -4.71
C LEU A 96 0.88 -11.99 -6.04
N LYS A 97 1.45 -13.20 -6.09
CA LYS A 97 2.07 -13.76 -7.29
C LYS A 97 1.02 -14.19 -8.33
N GLU A 98 0.06 -15.00 -7.94
CA GLU A 98 -0.88 -15.65 -8.84
C GLU A 98 -1.97 -14.72 -9.36
N THR A 99 -2.45 -13.81 -8.49
CA THR A 99 -3.58 -12.94 -8.82
C THR A 99 -3.14 -11.55 -9.25
N PHE A 100 -2.16 -10.97 -8.54
CA PHE A 100 -1.76 -9.57 -8.72
C PHE A 100 -0.46 -9.39 -9.51
N GLY A 101 0.17 -10.49 -9.96
CA GLY A 101 1.30 -10.48 -10.89
C GLY A 101 2.61 -9.98 -10.28
N PHE A 102 2.76 -10.02 -8.96
CA PHE A 102 4.07 -9.82 -8.32
C PHE A 102 5.03 -10.92 -8.77
N ASP A 103 6.28 -10.59 -8.97
CA ASP A 103 7.27 -11.57 -9.40
C ASP A 103 7.68 -12.50 -8.26
N GLU A 104 7.86 -11.93 -7.05
CA GLU A 104 8.25 -12.69 -5.85
C GLU A 104 7.63 -12.11 -4.59
N GLY A 105 7.75 -12.84 -3.47
CA GLY A 105 7.28 -12.38 -2.18
C GLY A 105 8.04 -12.96 -1.00
N ILE A 106 7.99 -12.25 0.11
CA ILE A 106 8.63 -12.63 1.38
C ILE A 106 7.57 -12.67 2.47
N ASN A 107 7.43 -13.83 3.11
CA ASN A 107 6.67 -13.95 4.35
C ASN A 107 7.57 -13.55 5.52
N TYR A 108 7.40 -12.32 6.02
CA TYR A 108 8.25 -11.78 7.09
C TYR A 108 8.12 -12.50 8.43
N LYS A 109 7.06 -13.29 8.63
CA LYS A 109 6.87 -14.05 9.89
C LYS A 109 7.64 -15.37 9.92
N THR A 110 7.92 -15.96 8.77
CA THR A 110 8.61 -17.25 8.65
C THR A 110 10.03 -17.12 8.11
N THR A 111 10.39 -15.97 7.53
CA THR A 111 11.73 -15.69 7.02
C THR A 111 12.66 -15.25 8.14
N ALA A 112 13.68 -16.04 8.44
CA ALA A 112 14.61 -15.81 9.54
C ALA A 112 15.46 -14.54 9.33
N ASP A 113 15.92 -14.31 8.10
CA ASP A 113 16.71 -13.12 7.71
C ASP A 113 16.09 -12.46 6.49
N ILE A 114 15.28 -11.41 6.74
CA ILE A 114 14.59 -10.66 5.70
C ILE A 114 15.60 -9.91 4.81
N LYS A 115 16.70 -9.40 5.38
CA LYS A 115 17.74 -8.70 4.63
C LYS A 115 18.38 -9.61 3.60
N GLN A 116 18.74 -10.84 4.01
CA GLN A 116 19.32 -11.84 3.11
C GLN A 116 18.29 -12.28 2.05
N ALA A 117 17.04 -12.49 2.43
CA ALA A 117 15.98 -12.86 1.49
C ALA A 117 15.79 -11.77 0.41
N ILE A 118 15.81 -10.49 0.79
CA ILE A 118 15.75 -9.38 -0.17
C ILE A 118 16.96 -9.41 -1.10
N ALA A 119 18.18 -9.60 -0.58
CA ALA A 119 19.38 -9.68 -1.42
C ALA A 119 19.31 -10.80 -2.45
N GLN A 120 18.73 -11.95 -2.08
CA GLN A 120 18.55 -13.10 -2.99
C GLN A 120 17.50 -12.82 -4.07
N LEU A 121 16.36 -12.21 -3.69
CA LEU A 121 15.25 -11.92 -4.60
C LEU A 121 15.47 -10.66 -5.46
N CYS A 122 16.34 -9.77 -4.99
CA CYS A 122 16.72 -8.54 -5.69
C CYS A 122 18.23 -8.56 -6.02
N PRO A 123 18.70 -9.43 -6.92
CA PRO A 123 20.15 -9.60 -7.19
C PRO A 123 20.79 -8.31 -7.72
N ASN A 124 20.02 -7.43 -8.34
CA ASN A 124 20.45 -6.12 -8.82
C ASN A 124 20.16 -5.00 -7.82
N GLY A 125 19.79 -5.33 -6.57
CA GLY A 125 19.38 -4.37 -5.53
C GLY A 125 17.97 -3.83 -5.71
N VAL A 126 17.60 -2.84 -4.86
CA VAL A 126 16.26 -2.24 -4.80
C VAL A 126 16.31 -0.81 -5.31
N ASP A 127 15.57 -0.50 -6.38
CA ASP A 127 15.52 0.84 -6.99
C ASP A 127 14.41 1.70 -6.40
N VAL A 128 13.29 1.06 -6.04
CA VAL A 128 12.12 1.72 -5.47
C VAL A 128 11.63 0.93 -4.26
N TYR A 129 11.39 1.66 -3.17
CA TYR A 129 10.73 1.10 -1.99
C TYR A 129 9.47 1.89 -1.65
N PHE A 130 8.35 1.18 -1.59
CA PHE A 130 7.10 1.74 -1.09
C PHE A 130 6.84 1.21 0.32
N ASP A 131 7.03 2.08 1.31
CA ASP A 131 7.00 1.71 2.73
C ASP A 131 5.64 2.00 3.36
N ASN A 132 4.91 0.92 3.70
CA ASN A 132 3.68 0.97 4.47
C ASN A 132 3.88 0.56 5.94
N VAL A 133 5.03 0.00 6.30
CA VAL A 133 5.21 -0.75 7.55
C VAL A 133 6.20 -0.12 8.51
N GLY A 134 7.36 0.33 8.03
CA GLY A 134 8.45 0.81 8.89
C GLY A 134 9.18 -0.29 9.67
N GLY A 135 9.94 0.11 10.68
CA GLY A 135 10.65 -0.76 11.60
C GLY A 135 11.64 -1.70 10.93
N ALA A 136 11.84 -2.90 11.49
CA ALA A 136 12.84 -3.85 11.03
C ALA A 136 12.69 -4.28 9.54
N ILE A 137 11.46 -4.28 9.01
CA ILE A 137 11.23 -4.56 7.59
C ILE A 137 11.83 -3.44 6.74
N SER A 138 11.58 -2.18 7.10
CA SER A 138 12.13 -1.02 6.40
C SER A 138 13.67 -1.01 6.46
N ASP A 139 14.24 -1.30 7.62
CA ASP A 139 15.69 -1.39 7.79
C ASP A 139 16.31 -2.46 6.88
N ALA A 140 15.67 -3.61 6.77
CA ALA A 140 16.11 -4.70 5.90
C ALA A 140 16.05 -4.32 4.41
N VAL A 141 14.98 -3.64 3.97
CA VAL A 141 14.86 -3.18 2.57
C VAL A 141 15.91 -2.11 2.27
N ILE A 142 16.05 -1.09 3.14
CA ILE A 142 16.98 0.01 2.94
C ILE A 142 18.44 -0.47 2.89
N SER A 143 18.78 -1.54 3.60
CA SER A 143 20.14 -2.12 3.54
C SER A 143 20.51 -2.71 2.16
N ASN A 144 19.52 -2.96 1.30
CA ASN A 144 19.68 -3.51 -0.06
C ASN A 144 19.41 -2.48 -1.18
N ILE A 145 19.34 -1.18 -0.82
CA ILE A 145 18.90 -0.14 -1.75
C ILE A 145 20.02 0.25 -2.73
N ASN A 146 19.66 0.57 -3.95
CA ASN A 146 20.57 0.99 -5.01
C ASN A 146 20.98 2.46 -4.90
N PHE A 147 21.99 2.86 -5.69
CA PHE A 147 22.28 4.27 -5.93
C PHE A 147 21.08 4.94 -6.62
N HIS A 148 20.77 6.17 -6.20
CA HIS A 148 19.64 6.96 -6.71
C HIS A 148 18.27 6.31 -6.51
N ALA A 149 18.17 5.37 -5.57
CA ALA A 149 16.89 4.77 -5.23
C ALA A 149 15.92 5.80 -4.64
N ARG A 150 14.63 5.45 -4.71
CA ARG A 150 13.55 6.33 -4.25
C ARG A 150 12.65 5.57 -3.29
N ILE A 151 12.37 6.20 -2.14
CA ILE A 151 11.56 5.64 -1.07
C ILE A 151 10.35 6.53 -0.83
N ALA A 152 9.15 5.99 -1.01
CA ALA A 152 7.91 6.63 -0.61
C ALA A 152 7.51 6.14 0.79
N LEU A 153 7.55 7.01 1.80
CA LEU A 153 7.10 6.71 3.15
C LEU A 153 5.60 6.97 3.24
N CYS A 154 4.81 5.91 3.13
CA CYS A 154 3.35 5.95 3.15
C CYS A 154 2.77 5.70 4.54
N GLY A 155 3.40 4.83 5.33
CA GLY A 155 2.93 4.46 6.66
C GLY A 155 3.99 3.76 7.49
N GLN A 156 3.70 3.63 8.79
CA GLN A 156 4.60 3.03 9.78
C GLN A 156 3.78 2.10 10.70
N ILE A 157 2.95 1.20 10.11
CA ILE A 157 1.95 0.46 10.88
C ILE A 157 2.56 -0.42 11.98
N SER A 158 3.80 -0.87 11.82
CA SER A 158 4.52 -1.62 12.86
C SER A 158 4.79 -0.80 14.13
N LEU A 159 4.73 0.54 14.03
CA LEU A 159 5.07 1.46 15.11
C LEU A 159 3.84 2.16 15.72
N TYR A 160 2.64 2.06 15.11
CA TYR A 160 1.46 2.83 15.55
C TYR A 160 0.99 2.48 16.97
N ASN A 161 1.24 1.28 17.44
CA ASN A 161 0.89 0.84 18.79
C ASN A 161 2.10 0.76 19.73
N SER A 162 3.26 1.29 19.33
CA SER A 162 4.46 1.29 20.17
C SER A 162 4.29 2.29 21.31
N THR A 163 4.57 1.84 22.51
CA THR A 163 4.62 2.67 23.74
C THR A 163 6.03 3.19 24.04
N GLU A 164 7.03 2.67 23.33
CA GLU A 164 8.43 3.03 23.49
C GLU A 164 8.94 3.72 22.22
N VAL A 165 10.03 4.49 22.35
CA VAL A 165 10.72 5.08 21.19
C VAL A 165 11.33 3.94 20.37
N PRO A 166 10.91 3.76 19.10
CA PRO A 166 11.47 2.70 18.29
C PRO A 166 12.96 2.98 18.00
N MET A 167 13.78 1.96 18.21
CA MET A 167 15.23 2.01 17.94
C MET A 167 15.53 1.30 16.63
N GLY A 168 16.49 1.83 15.87
CA GLY A 168 16.91 1.26 14.59
C GLY A 168 18.23 1.82 14.11
N PRO A 169 18.76 1.34 12.98
CA PRO A 169 19.99 1.86 12.41
C PRO A 169 19.83 3.33 11.98
N ARG A 170 20.94 4.06 12.02
CA ARG A 170 21.00 5.42 11.47
C ARG A 170 20.97 5.34 9.95
N LEU A 171 19.91 5.84 9.32
CA LEU A 171 19.71 5.77 7.86
C LEU A 171 20.56 6.79 7.10
N GLN A 172 20.89 7.92 7.71
CA GLN A 172 21.56 9.04 7.05
C GLN A 172 22.85 8.65 6.29
N PRO A 173 23.75 7.80 6.81
CA PRO A 173 24.93 7.38 6.06
C PRO A 173 24.58 6.65 4.75
N MET A 174 23.57 5.79 4.77
CA MET A 174 23.11 5.06 3.59
C MET A 174 22.47 6.00 2.56
N LEU A 175 21.59 6.90 3.02
CA LEU A 175 20.92 7.87 2.15
C LEU A 175 21.93 8.77 1.47
N LEU A 176 22.94 9.26 2.22
CA LEU A 176 24.00 10.11 1.72
C LEU A 176 24.87 9.38 0.68
N THR A 177 25.44 8.23 1.07
CA THR A 177 26.43 7.53 0.23
C THR A 177 25.82 6.94 -1.04
N ARG A 178 24.51 6.68 -1.07
CA ARG A 178 23.79 6.16 -2.22
C ARG A 178 22.91 7.19 -2.94
N SER A 179 22.96 8.46 -2.53
CA SER A 179 22.15 9.55 -3.13
C SER A 179 20.66 9.23 -3.21
N VAL A 180 20.10 8.68 -2.12
CA VAL A 180 18.71 8.18 -2.05
C VAL A 180 17.75 9.34 -1.83
N LEU A 181 16.66 9.39 -2.59
CA LEU A 181 15.49 10.20 -2.28
C LEU A 181 14.58 9.41 -1.31
N MET A 182 14.33 9.95 -0.13
CA MET A 182 13.33 9.45 0.81
C MET A 182 12.31 10.55 1.10
N GLN A 183 11.03 10.29 0.83
CA GLN A 183 9.98 11.29 0.99
C GLN A 183 8.75 10.71 1.65
N GLY A 184 8.32 11.34 2.77
CA GLY A 184 7.02 11.10 3.38
C GLY A 184 5.93 11.89 2.68
N PHE A 185 4.71 11.35 2.67
CA PHE A 185 3.55 12.03 2.10
C PHE A 185 2.24 11.60 2.76
N ILE A 186 1.25 12.47 2.64
CA ILE A 186 -0.15 12.15 2.96
C ILE A 186 -0.95 12.42 1.70
N VAL A 187 -1.86 11.52 1.34
CA VAL A 187 -2.59 11.61 0.06
C VAL A 187 -3.40 12.90 -0.09
N SER A 188 -3.84 13.52 1.01
CA SER A 188 -4.52 14.83 0.99
C SER A 188 -3.68 15.96 0.37
N ASN A 189 -2.35 15.83 0.33
CA ASN A 189 -1.48 16.80 -0.34
C ASN A 189 -1.74 16.86 -1.86
N TYR A 190 -2.37 15.82 -2.42
CA TYR A 190 -2.71 15.70 -3.84
C TYR A 190 -4.20 15.95 -4.13
N GLN A 191 -4.96 16.50 -3.17
CA GLN A 191 -6.42 16.60 -3.25
C GLN A 191 -6.93 17.29 -4.54
N SER A 192 -6.24 18.31 -5.01
CA SER A 192 -6.58 19.01 -6.28
C SER A 192 -6.43 18.12 -7.52
N ARG A 193 -5.63 17.05 -7.44
CA ARG A 193 -5.35 16.10 -8.51
C ARG A 193 -6.10 14.76 -8.37
N PHE A 194 -6.96 14.62 -7.37
CA PHE A 194 -7.74 13.38 -7.20
C PHE A 194 -8.53 12.97 -8.44
N PRO A 195 -9.16 13.87 -9.22
CA PRO A 195 -9.84 13.48 -10.46
C PRO A 195 -8.91 12.79 -11.47
N GLU A 196 -7.66 13.25 -11.61
CA GLU A 196 -6.63 12.63 -12.44
C GLU A 196 -6.35 11.18 -12.00
N GLY A 197 -6.07 11.00 -10.70
CA GLY A 197 -5.77 9.67 -10.14
C GLY A 197 -6.95 8.70 -10.28
N ILE A 198 -8.18 9.16 -9.98
CA ILE A 198 -9.39 8.34 -10.12
C ILE A 198 -9.60 7.92 -11.57
N GLN A 199 -9.45 8.84 -12.51
CA GLN A 199 -9.60 8.56 -13.93
C GLN A 199 -8.58 7.50 -14.40
N GLN A 200 -7.32 7.63 -14.00
CA GLN A 200 -6.27 6.69 -14.40
C GLN A 200 -6.50 5.30 -13.79
N LEU A 201 -6.86 5.25 -12.50
CA LEU A 201 -7.17 3.97 -11.83
C LEU A 201 -8.38 3.29 -12.47
N ALA A 202 -9.45 4.04 -12.76
CA ALA A 202 -10.64 3.52 -13.44
C ALA A 202 -10.31 2.97 -14.84
N GLN A 203 -9.46 3.66 -15.61
CA GLN A 203 -8.99 3.17 -16.91
C GLN A 203 -8.26 1.83 -16.79
N TRP A 204 -7.36 1.68 -15.81
CA TRP A 204 -6.65 0.42 -15.60
C TRP A 204 -7.56 -0.72 -15.12
N ILE A 205 -8.56 -0.41 -14.28
CA ILE A 205 -9.57 -1.38 -13.85
C ILE A 205 -10.38 -1.86 -15.06
N THR A 206 -10.92 -0.94 -15.86
CA THR A 206 -11.71 -1.25 -17.06
C THR A 206 -10.91 -2.04 -18.09
N ALA A 207 -9.62 -1.76 -18.22
CA ALA A 207 -8.72 -2.50 -19.09
C ALA A 207 -8.27 -3.87 -18.54
N GLY A 208 -8.74 -4.27 -17.35
CA GLY A 208 -8.36 -5.51 -16.66
C GLY A 208 -6.90 -5.55 -16.19
N LYS A 209 -6.20 -4.40 -16.20
CA LYS A 209 -4.80 -4.28 -15.79
C LYS A 209 -4.63 -4.11 -14.29
N LEU A 210 -5.68 -3.71 -13.58
CA LEU A 210 -5.69 -3.48 -12.15
C LEU A 210 -6.84 -4.27 -11.54
N LYS A 211 -6.50 -5.24 -10.70
CA LYS A 211 -7.44 -6.08 -9.95
C LYS A 211 -7.53 -5.58 -8.52
N PHE A 212 -8.64 -5.86 -7.88
CA PHE A 212 -8.88 -5.46 -6.50
C PHE A 212 -9.47 -6.60 -5.68
N THR A 213 -9.19 -6.61 -4.39
CA THR A 213 -9.77 -7.55 -3.43
C THR A 213 -10.15 -6.84 -2.15
N GLU A 214 -11.17 -7.35 -1.50
CA GLU A 214 -11.74 -6.82 -0.26
C GLU A 214 -11.95 -7.95 0.74
N THR A 215 -11.76 -7.65 2.02
CA THR A 215 -12.20 -8.47 3.13
C THR A 215 -13.45 -7.81 3.68
N ILE A 216 -14.62 -8.42 3.45
CA ILE A 216 -15.90 -7.85 3.85
C ILE A 216 -16.41 -8.58 5.09
N LEU A 217 -16.70 -7.83 6.16
CA LEU A 217 -17.38 -8.32 7.36
C LEU A 217 -18.81 -7.79 7.37
N GLN A 218 -19.75 -8.61 7.86
CA GLN A 218 -21.17 -8.28 7.91
C GLN A 218 -21.57 -7.84 9.31
N GLY A 219 -22.30 -6.72 9.40
CA GLY A 219 -22.86 -6.19 10.63
C GLY A 219 -22.04 -5.06 11.26
N PHE A 220 -22.76 -4.03 11.68
CA PHE A 220 -22.21 -2.81 12.28
C PHE A 220 -21.30 -3.11 13.49
N GLU A 221 -21.65 -4.10 14.29
CA GLU A 221 -20.92 -4.54 15.47
C GLU A 221 -19.51 -5.07 15.17
N GLN A 222 -19.21 -5.39 13.91
CA GLN A 222 -17.89 -5.87 13.49
C GLN A 222 -16.84 -4.75 13.34
N LEU A 223 -17.25 -3.47 13.36
CA LEU A 223 -16.31 -2.34 13.15
C LEU A 223 -15.12 -2.36 14.11
N PRO A 224 -15.27 -2.55 15.45
CA PRO A 224 -14.10 -2.62 16.33
C PRO A 224 -13.19 -3.83 16.04
N ALA A 225 -13.77 -4.99 15.77
CA ALA A 225 -13.03 -6.20 15.44
C ALA A 225 -12.27 -6.07 14.11
N ALA A 226 -12.89 -5.45 13.11
CA ALA A 226 -12.27 -5.13 11.84
C ALA A 226 -11.03 -4.23 12.01
N LEU A 227 -11.14 -3.17 12.81
CA LEU A 227 -10.04 -2.26 13.09
C LEU A 227 -8.88 -2.97 13.79
N ILE A 228 -9.17 -3.74 14.86
CA ILE A 228 -8.17 -4.52 15.58
C ILE A 228 -7.51 -5.54 14.64
N GLY A 229 -8.30 -6.14 13.76
CA GLY A 229 -7.84 -7.09 12.76
C GLY A 229 -6.79 -6.54 11.79
N LEU A 230 -6.85 -5.24 11.43
CA LEU A 230 -5.86 -4.60 10.59
C LEU A 230 -4.45 -4.66 11.20
N PHE A 231 -4.32 -4.43 12.51
CA PHE A 231 -3.03 -4.51 13.22
C PHE A 231 -2.52 -5.95 13.36
N LYS A 232 -3.41 -6.94 13.30
CA LYS A 232 -3.06 -8.36 13.29
C LYS A 232 -2.80 -8.89 11.87
N GLY A 233 -3.08 -8.07 10.85
CA GLY A 233 -2.92 -8.43 9.46
C GLY A 233 -3.85 -9.55 9.00
N VAL A 234 -5.11 -9.59 9.48
CA VAL A 234 -6.08 -10.62 9.07
C VAL A 234 -6.67 -10.35 7.69
N ASN A 235 -6.69 -9.10 7.25
CA ASN A 235 -7.27 -8.70 5.96
C ASN A 235 -6.35 -9.03 4.79
N THR A 236 -6.98 -9.26 3.66
CA THR A 236 -6.36 -9.19 2.33
C THR A 236 -7.07 -8.08 1.55
N GLY A 237 -6.28 -7.17 0.95
CA GLY A 237 -6.82 -5.98 0.32
C GLY A 237 -7.48 -5.02 1.32
N LYS A 238 -8.59 -4.41 0.92
CA LYS A 238 -9.34 -3.44 1.74
C LYS A 238 -10.25 -4.17 2.72
N MET A 239 -10.10 -3.87 4.02
CA MET A 239 -11.10 -4.25 5.04
C MET A 239 -12.31 -3.32 4.90
N VAL A 240 -13.48 -3.92 4.75
CA VAL A 240 -14.80 -3.24 4.68
C VAL A 240 -15.75 -3.90 5.66
N VAL A 241 -16.58 -3.11 6.33
CA VAL A 241 -17.71 -3.60 7.10
C VAL A 241 -18.99 -3.12 6.42
N GLU A 242 -19.82 -4.05 6.07
CA GLU A 242 -21.16 -3.80 5.54
C GLU A 242 -22.14 -3.84 6.72
N ALA A 243 -22.77 -2.70 7.02
CA ALA A 243 -23.61 -2.50 8.18
C ALA A 243 -25.09 -2.38 7.83
#